data_e45061d143d9fcb5581fd27a5149340c
#
_entry.id   e45061d143d9fcb5581fd27a5149340c
#
_cell.length_a   1.000
_cell.length_b   1.000
_cell.length_c   1.000
_cell.angle_alpha   90.00
_cell.angle_beta   90.00
_cell.angle_gamma   90.00
#
_symmetry.space_group_name_H-M   'P 1'
#
loop_
_entity.id
_entity.type
_entity.pdbx_description
1 polymer ?
#
loop_
_entity_poly.entity_id
_entity_poly.type
_entity_poly.pdbx_seq_one_letter_code
_entity_poly.pdbx_strand_id
1 'polypeptide(L)'
;MPDAYPLPSGDPASLGFAATPLQHLDRLIRQHLEEGRYPGAQIALARHGKLALYRSYGDARTEGRNMPATGDTLFLLFSQTKVLTSSAVWSLIEEGRLSFMDKIADHLPEFAQRGKGEITLHQVMTHQGGFPSGDVTKATWTDHARMRAEVCDLSLDWTPGTRLQYHPRAAHLTQAMVIEAVTGEDYRTVIRERVLAPLGLANEILVGVPPAEQGRCADTEAAEP
;
A
#
# COMPACT_ATOMS: atom_id res chain seq x y z
N MET A 1 17.80 -16.99 -11.30
CA MET A 1 17.05 -16.22 -10.29
C MET A 1 17.88 -15.02 -9.96
N PRO A 2 17.36 -13.80 -9.93
CA PRO A 2 18.15 -12.71 -9.39
C PRO A 2 18.46 -13.04 -7.93
N ASP A 3 19.72 -12.94 -7.55
CA ASP A 3 20.25 -13.19 -6.19
C ASP A 3 19.81 -12.14 -5.15
N ALA A 4 18.70 -11.45 -5.40
CA ALA A 4 18.35 -10.21 -4.74
C ALA A 4 17.07 -10.24 -3.90
N TYR A 5 16.57 -11.39 -3.50
CA TYR A 5 15.62 -11.37 -2.40
C TYR A 5 16.37 -11.20 -1.09
N PRO A 6 15.91 -10.30 -0.21
CA PRO A 6 16.58 -10.03 1.06
C PRO A 6 16.58 -11.25 2.00
N LEU A 7 15.83 -12.31 1.68
CA LEU A 7 15.77 -13.53 2.46
C LEU A 7 16.40 -14.70 1.70
N PRO A 8 17.41 -15.36 2.27
CA PRO A 8 17.97 -16.57 1.68
C PRO A 8 16.95 -17.72 1.69
N SER A 9 17.02 -18.58 0.68
CA SER A 9 16.20 -19.81 0.65
C SER A 9 16.60 -20.78 1.75
N GLY A 10 15.64 -21.52 2.28
CA GLY A 10 15.84 -22.58 3.25
C GLY A 10 14.99 -23.81 2.95
N ASP A 11 15.42 -24.99 3.39
CA ASP A 11 14.61 -26.19 3.28
C ASP A 11 13.35 -26.06 4.16
N PRO A 12 12.12 -26.20 3.59
CA PRO A 12 10.89 -26.03 4.32
C PRO A 12 10.78 -26.90 5.58
N ALA A 13 11.24 -28.14 5.51
CA ALA A 13 11.17 -29.05 6.67
C ALA A 13 12.07 -28.58 7.82
N SER A 14 13.28 -28.11 7.50
CA SER A 14 14.19 -27.54 8.50
C SER A 14 13.65 -26.25 9.14
N LEU A 15 12.80 -25.54 8.42
CA LEU A 15 12.09 -24.34 8.90
C LEU A 15 10.79 -24.67 9.64
N GLY A 16 10.45 -25.96 9.82
CA GLY A 16 9.28 -26.40 10.56
C GLY A 16 7.98 -26.34 9.76
N PHE A 17 8.05 -26.32 8.43
CA PHE A 17 6.88 -26.47 7.56
C PHE A 17 6.69 -27.96 7.22
N ALA A 18 5.49 -28.48 7.48
CA ALA A 18 5.14 -29.82 7.07
C ALA A 18 4.83 -29.89 5.56
N ALA A 19 5.25 -30.95 4.90
CA ALA A 19 5.07 -31.12 3.45
C ALA A 19 3.59 -31.16 3.04
N THR A 20 2.73 -31.87 3.80
CA THR A 20 1.31 -32.03 3.44
C THR A 20 0.53 -30.71 3.38
N PRO A 21 0.62 -29.78 4.34
CA PRO A 21 0.01 -28.44 4.21
C PRO A 21 0.54 -27.64 3.03
N LEU A 22 1.84 -27.69 2.74
CA LEU A 22 2.39 -26.99 1.58
C LEU A 22 1.85 -27.54 0.24
N GLN A 23 1.75 -28.86 0.14
CA GLN A 23 1.13 -29.51 -1.02
C GLN A 23 -0.36 -29.18 -1.14
N HIS A 24 -1.07 -29.07 0.00
CA HIS A 24 -2.47 -28.67 0.01
C HIS A 24 -2.63 -27.24 -0.49
N LEU A 25 -1.80 -26.32 -0.03
CA LEU A 25 -1.78 -24.92 -0.49
C LEU A 25 -1.53 -24.83 -2.01
N ASP A 26 -0.55 -25.57 -2.53
CA ASP A 26 -0.26 -25.61 -3.97
C ASP A 26 -1.49 -26.10 -4.78
N ARG A 27 -2.11 -27.19 -4.33
CA ARG A 27 -3.33 -27.73 -4.99
C ARG A 27 -4.49 -26.73 -4.95
N LEU A 28 -4.71 -26.07 -3.80
CA LEU A 28 -5.79 -25.10 -3.63
C LEU A 28 -5.63 -23.91 -4.57
N ILE A 29 -4.40 -23.37 -4.70
CA ILE A 29 -4.14 -22.26 -5.62
C ILE A 29 -4.41 -22.69 -7.07
N ARG A 30 -3.94 -23.87 -7.48
CA ARG A 30 -4.19 -24.39 -8.83
C ARG A 30 -5.67 -24.62 -9.11
N GLN A 31 -6.40 -25.19 -8.15
CA GLN A 31 -7.84 -25.36 -8.24
C GLN A 31 -8.55 -24.00 -8.44
N HIS A 32 -8.18 -22.97 -7.69
CA HIS A 32 -8.78 -21.64 -7.84
C HIS A 32 -8.51 -21.02 -9.21
N LEU A 33 -7.32 -21.26 -9.79
CA LEU A 33 -7.00 -20.84 -11.16
C LEU A 33 -7.84 -21.60 -12.20
N GLU A 34 -7.98 -22.91 -12.05
CA GLU A 34 -8.82 -23.74 -12.91
C GLU A 34 -10.31 -23.36 -12.84
N GLU A 35 -10.79 -22.94 -11.65
CA GLU A 35 -12.13 -22.42 -11.43
C GLU A 35 -12.31 -20.95 -11.89
N GLY A 36 -11.25 -20.31 -12.42
CA GLY A 36 -11.30 -18.92 -12.89
C GLY A 36 -11.49 -17.87 -11.80
N ARG A 37 -11.17 -18.17 -10.52
CA ARG A 37 -11.36 -17.21 -9.41
C ARG A 37 -10.44 -16.00 -9.50
N TYR A 38 -9.28 -16.15 -10.10
CA TYR A 38 -8.30 -15.12 -10.41
C TYR A 38 -7.34 -15.64 -11.49
N PRO A 39 -6.75 -14.75 -12.33
CA PRO A 39 -5.91 -15.19 -13.43
C PRO A 39 -4.53 -15.67 -12.98
N GLY A 40 -3.99 -15.11 -11.90
CA GLY A 40 -2.67 -15.47 -11.39
C GLY A 40 -2.47 -15.11 -9.94
N ALA A 41 -1.40 -15.65 -9.35
CA ALA A 41 -1.06 -15.44 -7.96
C ALA A 41 0.46 -15.52 -7.73
N GLN A 42 0.93 -14.81 -6.70
CA GLN A 42 2.26 -15.01 -6.11
C GLN A 42 2.11 -15.38 -4.64
N ILE A 43 2.97 -16.27 -4.16
CA ILE A 43 3.05 -16.62 -2.75
C ILE A 43 4.50 -16.66 -2.29
N ALA A 44 4.74 -16.12 -1.10
CA ALA A 44 5.99 -16.25 -0.37
C ALA A 44 5.71 -16.69 1.07
N LEU A 45 6.41 -17.72 1.53
CA LEU A 45 6.37 -18.16 2.93
C LEU A 45 7.79 -18.11 3.48
N ALA A 46 7.97 -17.39 4.57
CA ALA A 46 9.25 -17.27 5.24
C ALA A 46 9.14 -17.56 6.73
N ARG A 47 10.21 -18.10 7.30
CA ARG A 47 10.34 -18.33 8.74
C ARG A 47 11.80 -18.24 9.15
N HIS A 48 12.05 -17.66 10.33
CA HIS A 48 13.41 -17.48 10.86
C HIS A 48 14.38 -16.78 9.88
N GLY A 49 13.88 -15.78 9.16
CA GLY A 49 14.67 -15.02 8.18
C GLY A 49 15.06 -15.80 6.92
N LYS A 50 14.40 -16.92 6.63
CA LYS A 50 14.63 -17.72 5.41
C LYS A 50 13.33 -17.97 4.67
N LEU A 51 13.41 -17.99 3.35
CA LEU A 51 12.31 -18.23 2.43
C LEU A 51 12.10 -19.73 2.24
N ALA A 52 10.99 -20.26 2.74
CA ALA A 52 10.61 -21.68 2.62
C ALA A 52 9.91 -22.00 1.29
N LEU A 53 9.13 -21.05 0.76
CA LEU A 53 8.42 -21.18 -0.49
C LEU A 53 8.34 -19.81 -1.15
N TYR A 54 8.65 -19.76 -2.44
CA TYR A 54 8.35 -18.64 -3.31
C TYR A 54 7.90 -19.18 -4.66
N ARG A 55 6.70 -18.83 -5.08
CA ARG A 55 6.11 -19.36 -6.31
C ARG A 55 5.12 -18.40 -6.95
N SER A 56 5.15 -18.34 -8.28
CA SER A 56 4.14 -17.66 -9.09
C SER A 56 3.30 -18.69 -9.82
N TYR A 57 2.04 -18.36 -10.09
CA TYR A 57 1.06 -19.23 -10.72
C TYR A 57 0.22 -18.46 -11.72
N GLY A 58 -0.24 -19.12 -12.79
CA GLY A 58 -1.15 -18.56 -13.78
C GLY A 58 -0.58 -17.39 -14.54
N ASP A 59 -1.44 -16.45 -14.93
CA ASP A 59 -1.12 -15.33 -15.80
C ASP A 59 -1.13 -13.99 -15.04
N ALA A 60 -0.18 -13.12 -15.40
CA ALA A 60 -0.16 -11.72 -14.95
C ALA A 60 -1.13 -10.86 -15.77
N ARG A 61 -1.31 -11.21 -17.04
CA ARG A 61 -2.20 -10.52 -17.97
C ARG A 61 -3.00 -11.51 -18.78
N THR A 62 -4.28 -11.22 -18.91
CA THR A 62 -5.26 -12.02 -19.67
C THR A 62 -5.78 -11.28 -20.90
N GLU A 63 -5.77 -9.92 -20.86
CA GLU A 63 -6.18 -9.11 -21.99
C GLU A 63 -5.06 -8.91 -23.00
N GLY A 64 -5.36 -9.14 -24.28
CA GLY A 64 -4.44 -8.99 -25.40
C GLY A 64 -3.49 -10.18 -25.54
N ARG A 65 -2.25 -10.05 -25.09
CA ARG A 65 -1.27 -11.15 -25.09
C ARG A 65 -1.16 -11.72 -23.68
N ASN A 66 -1.59 -12.96 -23.50
CA ASN A 66 -1.40 -13.68 -22.24
C ASN A 66 0.07 -13.64 -21.82
N MET A 67 0.32 -13.22 -20.61
CA MET A 67 1.65 -13.09 -20.03
C MET A 67 1.67 -13.83 -18.69
N PRO A 68 2.52 -14.87 -18.55
CA PRO A 68 2.56 -15.64 -17.31
C PRO A 68 3.01 -14.79 -16.13
N ALA A 69 2.46 -15.05 -14.96
CA ALA A 69 2.94 -14.49 -13.71
C ALA A 69 4.33 -15.06 -13.37
N THR A 70 5.28 -14.18 -13.06
CA THR A 70 6.65 -14.53 -12.71
C THR A 70 7.05 -13.89 -11.39
N GLY A 71 8.29 -14.16 -10.92
CA GLY A 71 8.87 -13.47 -9.77
C GLY A 71 8.95 -11.95 -9.93
N ASP A 72 9.03 -11.46 -11.17
CA ASP A 72 9.15 -10.04 -11.47
C ASP A 72 7.80 -9.34 -11.67
N THR A 73 6.68 -10.06 -11.57
CA THR A 73 5.33 -9.50 -11.73
C THR A 73 4.99 -8.59 -10.54
N LEU A 74 4.53 -7.38 -10.85
CA LEU A 74 4.07 -6.41 -9.86
C LEU A 74 2.56 -6.56 -9.65
N PHE A 75 2.16 -6.99 -8.47
CA PHE A 75 0.75 -7.06 -8.06
C PHE A 75 0.34 -5.80 -7.30
N LEU A 76 -0.89 -5.35 -7.55
CA LEU A 76 -1.44 -4.18 -6.87
C LEU A 76 -1.66 -4.48 -5.38
N LEU A 77 -1.00 -3.70 -4.51
CA LEU A 77 -1.05 -3.89 -3.05
C LEU A 77 -2.34 -3.38 -2.41
N PHE A 78 -3.16 -2.60 -3.13
CA PHE A 78 -4.37 -1.99 -2.56
C PHE A 78 -4.08 -1.31 -1.20
N SER A 79 -4.87 -1.63 -0.18
CA SER A 79 -4.78 -1.01 1.14
C SER A 79 -3.53 -1.35 1.94
N GLN A 80 -2.73 -2.31 1.53
CA GLN A 80 -1.41 -2.53 2.14
C GLN A 80 -0.48 -1.32 1.93
N THR A 81 -0.70 -0.53 0.88
CA THR A 81 0.00 0.75 0.66
C THR A 81 -0.13 1.72 1.83
N LYS A 82 -1.24 1.66 2.59
CA LYS A 82 -1.44 2.51 3.78
C LYS A 82 -0.38 2.28 4.85
N VAL A 83 0.08 1.03 5.01
CA VAL A 83 1.15 0.69 5.95
C VAL A 83 2.43 1.43 5.58
N LEU A 84 2.76 1.48 4.28
CA LEU A 84 3.96 2.18 3.79
C LEU A 84 3.90 3.68 4.06
N THR A 85 2.75 4.30 3.77
CA THR A 85 2.55 5.74 4.03
C THR A 85 2.60 6.05 5.52
N SER A 86 1.91 5.24 6.33
CA SER A 86 1.95 5.40 7.79
C SER A 86 3.35 5.17 8.36
N SER A 87 4.15 4.26 7.80
CA SER A 87 5.55 4.07 8.20
C SER A 87 6.41 5.30 7.89
N ALA A 88 6.15 5.99 6.78
CA ALA A 88 6.81 7.27 6.49
C ALA A 88 6.41 8.35 7.51
N VAL A 89 5.14 8.42 7.91
CA VAL A 89 4.68 9.30 9.00
C VAL A 89 5.40 8.95 10.31
N TRP A 90 5.50 7.66 10.66
CA TRP A 90 6.22 7.21 11.86
C TRP A 90 7.69 7.65 11.84
N SER A 91 8.38 7.58 10.69
CA SER A 91 9.76 8.05 10.59
C SER A 91 9.90 9.55 10.86
N LEU A 92 8.91 10.35 10.44
CA LEU A 92 8.88 11.78 10.72
C LEU A 92 8.56 12.09 12.19
N ILE A 93 7.77 11.24 12.85
CA ILE A 93 7.52 11.33 14.29
C ILE A 93 8.81 11.00 15.09
N GLU A 94 9.53 9.96 14.68
CA GLU A 94 10.80 9.57 15.28
C GLU A 94 11.84 10.71 15.20
N GLU A 95 11.84 11.47 14.10
CA GLU A 95 12.69 12.65 13.91
C GLU A 95 12.19 13.89 14.68
N GLY A 96 11.05 13.83 15.36
CA GLY A 96 10.45 14.97 16.06
C GLY A 96 9.87 16.03 15.11
N ARG A 97 9.65 15.72 13.85
CA ARG A 97 9.05 16.63 12.84
C ARG A 97 7.53 16.58 12.82
N LEU A 98 6.95 15.52 13.37
CA LEU A 98 5.52 15.31 13.56
C LEU A 98 5.26 14.76 14.96
N SER A 99 4.04 14.93 15.44
CA SER A 99 3.50 14.26 16.61
C SER A 99 2.14 13.64 16.25
N PHE A 100 1.76 12.55 16.90
CA PHE A 100 0.41 11.98 16.74
C PHE A 100 -0.70 12.97 17.11
N MET A 101 -0.41 13.91 17.99
CA MET A 101 -1.37 14.90 18.46
C MET A 101 -1.37 16.20 17.66
N ASP A 102 -0.48 16.35 16.69
CA ASP A 102 -0.52 17.49 15.78
C ASP A 102 -1.86 17.51 15.05
N LYS A 103 -2.45 18.68 14.93
CA LYS A 103 -3.60 18.89 14.08
C LYS A 103 -3.13 18.83 12.61
N ILE A 104 -3.92 18.21 11.76
CA ILE A 104 -3.63 18.24 10.31
C ILE A 104 -3.52 19.67 9.82
N ALA A 105 -4.34 20.58 10.36
CA ALA A 105 -4.34 22.00 10.02
C ALA A 105 -3.05 22.76 10.40
N ASP A 106 -2.25 22.25 11.33
CA ASP A 106 -0.95 22.84 11.67
C ASP A 106 0.05 22.72 10.50
N HIS A 107 -0.09 21.69 9.66
CA HIS A 107 0.75 21.42 8.50
C HIS A 107 0.05 21.75 7.17
N LEU A 108 -1.28 21.68 7.14
CA LEU A 108 -2.15 21.98 6.01
C LEU A 108 -3.22 22.98 6.46
N PRO A 109 -2.94 24.29 6.54
CA PRO A 109 -3.90 25.27 7.07
C PRO A 109 -5.26 25.27 6.38
N GLU A 110 -5.28 24.97 5.08
CA GLU A 110 -6.50 24.87 4.27
C GLU A 110 -7.40 23.70 4.70
N PHE A 111 -6.86 22.72 5.40
CA PHE A 111 -7.62 21.58 5.92
C PHE A 111 -8.59 21.97 7.05
N ALA A 112 -8.36 23.11 7.72
CA ALA A 112 -9.20 23.58 8.83
C ALA A 112 -10.68 23.85 8.43
N GLN A 113 -10.92 24.08 7.15
CA GLN A 113 -12.27 24.36 6.65
C GLN A 113 -13.24 23.18 6.88
N ARG A 114 -14.55 23.45 6.81
CA ARG A 114 -15.63 22.48 6.97
C ARG A 114 -15.60 21.73 8.30
N GLY A 115 -15.13 22.38 9.37
CA GLY A 115 -15.13 21.83 10.72
C GLY A 115 -13.98 20.84 11.02
N LYS A 116 -12.95 20.75 10.15
CA LYS A 116 -11.84 19.81 10.28
C LYS A 116 -10.63 20.34 11.06
N GLY A 117 -10.68 21.59 11.55
CA GLY A 117 -9.51 22.26 12.14
C GLY A 117 -8.90 21.57 13.36
N GLU A 118 -9.67 20.78 14.08
CA GLU A 118 -9.22 20.08 15.30
C GLU A 118 -8.83 18.61 15.06
N ILE A 119 -8.90 18.11 13.81
CA ILE A 119 -8.58 16.71 13.50
C ILE A 119 -7.09 16.49 13.67
N THR A 120 -6.73 15.51 14.51
CA THR A 120 -5.33 15.14 14.75
C THR A 120 -4.84 14.08 13.78
N LEU A 121 -3.52 13.99 13.63
CA LEU A 121 -2.87 12.93 12.85
C LEU A 121 -3.25 11.55 13.40
N HIS A 122 -3.33 11.37 14.71
CA HIS A 122 -3.82 10.14 15.35
C HIS A 122 -5.22 9.76 14.86
N GLN A 123 -6.17 10.70 14.83
CA GLN A 123 -7.53 10.41 14.37
C GLN A 123 -7.58 10.01 12.90
N VAL A 124 -6.74 10.60 12.05
CA VAL A 124 -6.61 10.21 10.65
C VAL A 124 -6.05 8.79 10.53
N MET A 125 -4.94 8.49 11.21
CA MET A 125 -4.26 7.20 11.16
C MET A 125 -5.11 6.06 11.74
N THR A 126 -5.98 6.35 12.69
CA THR A 126 -6.87 5.36 13.34
C THR A 126 -8.29 5.33 12.77
N HIS A 127 -8.51 5.97 11.61
CA HIS A 127 -9.82 6.02 10.94
C HIS A 127 -10.95 6.65 11.75
N GLN A 128 -10.61 7.64 12.58
CA GLN A 128 -11.53 8.42 13.40
C GLN A 128 -11.70 9.87 12.90
N GLY A 129 -11.17 10.19 11.73
CA GLY A 129 -11.17 11.54 11.16
C GLY A 129 -12.56 12.09 10.80
N GLY A 130 -13.56 11.22 10.64
CA GLY A 130 -14.94 11.63 10.40
C GLY A 130 -15.32 11.89 8.95
N PHE A 131 -14.49 11.46 7.96
CA PHE A 131 -14.70 11.66 6.52
C PHE A 131 -14.47 10.39 5.68
N PRO A 132 -15.02 9.21 6.04
CA PRO A 132 -14.78 7.95 5.34
C PRO A 132 -15.34 7.91 3.92
N SER A 133 -16.38 8.68 3.60
CA SER A 133 -16.93 8.81 2.24
C SER A 133 -16.07 9.72 1.35
N GLY A 134 -15.09 10.42 1.93
CA GLY A 134 -14.22 11.34 1.21
C GLY A 134 -13.37 10.65 0.15
N ASP A 135 -13.34 11.25 -1.03
CA ASP A 135 -12.53 10.79 -2.16
C ASP A 135 -12.02 11.97 -2.97
N VAL A 136 -11.04 11.70 -3.81
CA VAL A 136 -10.45 12.67 -4.74
C VAL A 136 -10.58 12.17 -6.18
N THR A 137 -10.56 13.09 -7.12
CA THR A 137 -10.66 12.75 -8.54
C THR A 137 -9.39 12.06 -9.05
N LYS A 138 -9.51 11.23 -10.10
CA LYS A 138 -8.36 10.56 -10.71
C LYS A 138 -7.29 11.53 -11.24
N ALA A 139 -7.70 12.75 -11.61
CA ALA A 139 -6.78 13.78 -12.09
C ALA A 139 -5.72 14.20 -11.04
N THR A 140 -6.00 13.97 -9.74
CA THR A 140 -5.06 14.27 -8.65
C THR A 140 -3.86 13.33 -8.63
N TRP A 141 -3.92 12.15 -9.24
CA TRP A 141 -2.85 11.15 -9.17
C TRP A 141 -1.53 11.61 -9.82
N THR A 142 -1.59 12.58 -10.73
CA THR A 142 -0.44 13.21 -11.37
C THR A 142 -0.32 14.70 -11.06
N ASP A 143 -1.23 15.25 -10.24
CA ASP A 143 -1.26 16.66 -9.83
C ASP A 143 -1.45 16.75 -8.31
N HIS A 144 -0.35 16.82 -7.58
CA HIS A 144 -0.37 16.85 -6.11
C HIS A 144 -0.87 18.18 -5.55
N ALA A 145 -0.75 19.29 -6.26
CA ALA A 145 -1.36 20.56 -5.85
C ALA A 145 -2.89 20.44 -5.85
N ARG A 146 -3.44 19.81 -6.89
CA ARG A 146 -4.85 19.47 -6.96
C ARG A 146 -5.26 18.45 -5.90
N MET A 147 -4.44 17.44 -5.65
CA MET A 147 -4.69 16.44 -4.59
C MET A 147 -4.80 17.13 -3.23
N ARG A 148 -3.87 18.03 -2.92
CA ARG A 148 -3.91 18.83 -1.69
C ARG A 148 -5.20 19.62 -1.57
N ALA A 149 -5.60 20.33 -2.63
CA ALA A 149 -6.82 21.11 -2.66
C ALA A 149 -8.07 20.25 -2.42
N GLU A 150 -8.19 19.11 -3.13
CA GLU A 150 -9.35 18.21 -2.99
C GLU A 150 -9.38 17.52 -1.60
N VAL A 151 -8.23 17.11 -1.06
CA VAL A 151 -8.13 16.55 0.32
C VAL A 151 -8.54 17.60 1.35
N CYS A 152 -8.10 18.84 1.21
CA CYS A 152 -8.48 19.91 2.11
C CYS A 152 -9.97 20.28 2.00
N ASP A 153 -10.61 20.04 0.86
CA ASP A 153 -12.04 20.33 0.62
C ASP A 153 -13.00 19.20 1.07
N LEU A 154 -12.51 18.06 1.53
CA LEU A 154 -13.34 16.95 2.01
C LEU A 154 -14.30 17.40 3.11
N SER A 155 -15.53 16.88 3.07
CA SER A 155 -16.56 17.14 4.07
C SER A 155 -16.59 16.05 5.13
N LEU A 156 -17.04 16.42 6.34
CA LEU A 156 -17.29 15.48 7.42
C LEU A 156 -18.60 14.72 7.21
N ASP A 157 -18.58 13.43 7.49
CA ASP A 157 -19.76 12.56 7.60
C ASP A 157 -20.28 12.54 9.05
N TRP A 158 -19.39 12.76 10.04
CA TRP A 158 -19.71 12.89 11.48
C TRP A 158 -18.61 13.62 12.24
N THR A 159 -18.88 13.93 13.50
CA THR A 159 -17.92 14.60 14.39
C THR A 159 -16.66 13.74 14.58
N PRO A 160 -15.47 14.26 14.27
CA PRO A 160 -14.19 13.55 14.46
C PRO A 160 -14.02 12.98 15.87
N GLY A 161 -13.46 11.79 15.98
CA GLY A 161 -13.23 11.09 17.25
C GLY A 161 -14.46 10.38 17.85
N THR A 162 -15.66 10.55 17.29
CA THR A 162 -16.89 9.92 17.86
C THR A 162 -17.19 8.53 17.29
N ARG A 163 -16.56 8.18 16.17
CA ARG A 163 -16.71 6.88 15.51
C ARG A 163 -15.40 6.41 14.91
N LEU A 164 -15.23 5.08 14.84
CA LEU A 164 -14.21 4.43 14.05
C LEU A 164 -14.88 3.80 12.84
N GLN A 165 -14.49 4.21 11.65
CA GLN A 165 -14.90 3.59 10.40
C GLN A 165 -13.77 3.72 9.39
N TYR A 166 -13.47 2.64 8.69
CA TYR A 166 -12.42 2.62 7.70
C TYR A 166 -12.61 3.71 6.64
N HIS A 167 -11.58 4.53 6.44
CA HIS A 167 -11.53 5.56 5.40
C HIS A 167 -10.73 4.99 4.22
N PRO A 168 -11.37 4.53 3.14
CA PRO A 168 -10.68 3.77 2.08
C PRO A 168 -9.51 4.51 1.43
N ARG A 169 -9.69 5.79 1.11
CA ARG A 169 -8.68 6.65 0.46
C ARG A 169 -8.36 7.92 1.24
N ALA A 170 -9.35 8.60 1.77
CA ALA A 170 -9.20 9.92 2.36
C ALA A 170 -8.13 10.00 3.46
N ALA A 171 -8.09 9.04 4.41
CA ALA A 171 -7.09 9.03 5.47
C ALA A 171 -5.66 8.84 4.94
N HIS A 172 -5.49 7.97 3.95
CA HIS A 172 -4.20 7.74 3.30
C HIS A 172 -3.71 8.99 2.56
N LEU A 173 -4.58 9.62 1.77
CA LEU A 173 -4.23 10.81 1.00
C LEU A 173 -3.97 12.02 1.92
N THR A 174 -4.69 12.15 3.04
CA THR A 174 -4.40 13.17 4.04
C THR A 174 -2.99 12.99 4.61
N GLN A 175 -2.59 11.75 4.97
CA GLN A 175 -1.23 11.47 5.43
C GLN A 175 -0.19 11.79 4.35
N ALA A 176 -0.45 11.46 3.09
CA ALA A 176 0.44 11.78 1.97
C ALA A 176 0.67 13.29 1.85
N MET A 177 -0.39 14.10 1.94
CA MET A 177 -0.28 15.56 1.88
C MET A 177 0.42 16.15 3.10
N VAL A 178 0.26 15.56 4.29
CA VAL A 178 1.03 15.96 5.49
C VAL A 178 2.51 15.66 5.30
N ILE A 179 2.86 14.49 4.76
CA ILE A 179 4.26 14.15 4.45
C ILE A 179 4.87 15.21 3.53
N GLU A 180 4.19 15.56 2.43
CA GLU A 180 4.68 16.59 1.50
C GLU A 180 4.80 17.97 2.15
N ALA A 181 3.83 18.36 2.96
CA ALA A 181 3.87 19.63 3.64
C ALA A 181 5.05 19.76 4.61
N VAL A 182 5.38 18.66 5.31
CA VAL A 182 6.47 18.63 6.29
C VAL A 182 7.84 18.47 5.64
N THR A 183 7.94 17.67 4.58
CA THR A 183 9.24 17.37 3.94
C THR A 183 9.59 18.32 2.79
N GLY A 184 8.60 18.84 2.09
CA GLY A 184 8.78 19.55 0.83
C GLY A 184 9.04 18.63 -0.36
N GLU A 185 8.95 17.32 -0.15
CA GLU A 185 9.23 16.27 -1.15
C GLU A 185 7.96 15.50 -1.50
N ASP A 186 7.91 14.94 -2.70
CA ASP A 186 6.87 14.00 -3.12
C ASP A 186 6.77 12.82 -2.12
N TYR A 187 5.59 12.56 -1.56
CA TYR A 187 5.38 11.52 -0.54
C TYR A 187 5.87 10.12 -1.01
N ARG A 188 5.85 9.85 -2.32
CA ARG A 188 6.33 8.59 -2.90
C ARG A 188 7.85 8.47 -2.78
N THR A 189 8.56 9.58 -2.97
CA THR A 189 10.00 9.66 -2.74
C THR A 189 10.34 9.44 -1.27
N VAL A 190 9.60 10.09 -0.36
CA VAL A 190 9.78 9.91 1.09
C VAL A 190 9.56 8.46 1.50
N ILE A 191 8.49 7.80 1.02
CA ILE A 191 8.25 6.37 1.28
C ILE A 191 9.41 5.52 0.74
N ARG A 192 9.83 5.77 -0.51
CA ARG A 192 10.91 5.01 -1.13
C ARG A 192 12.21 5.11 -0.34
N GLU A 193 12.60 6.32 0.07
CA GLU A 193 13.90 6.56 0.70
C GLU A 193 13.92 6.20 2.18
N ARG A 194 12.84 6.49 2.92
CA ARG A 194 12.81 6.31 4.37
C ARG A 194 12.26 4.96 4.83
N VAL A 195 11.41 4.32 4.00
CA VAL A 195 10.78 3.05 4.36
C VAL A 195 11.35 1.90 3.53
N LEU A 196 11.36 2.03 2.22
CA LEU A 196 11.68 0.91 1.34
C LEU A 196 13.19 0.71 1.15
N ALA A 197 13.97 1.79 0.98
CA ALA A 197 15.41 1.68 0.74
C ALA A 197 16.17 1.06 1.92
N PRO A 198 15.90 1.40 3.20
CA PRO A 198 16.55 0.74 4.34
C PRO A 198 16.25 -0.76 4.44
N LEU A 199 15.13 -1.20 3.86
CA LEU A 199 14.73 -2.61 3.81
C LEU A 199 15.24 -3.34 2.56
N GLY A 200 15.94 -2.65 1.65
CA GLY A 200 16.38 -3.20 0.36
C GLY A 200 15.23 -3.38 -0.65
N LEU A 201 14.07 -2.72 -0.44
CA LEU A 201 12.84 -2.92 -1.21
C LEU A 201 12.51 -1.77 -2.17
N ALA A 202 13.40 -0.78 -2.33
CA ALA A 202 13.13 0.44 -3.10
C ALA A 202 12.82 0.20 -4.60
N ASN A 203 13.23 -0.95 -5.15
CA ASN A 203 12.96 -1.35 -6.53
C ASN A 203 11.96 -2.52 -6.62
N GLU A 204 11.54 -3.07 -5.49
CA GLU A 204 10.62 -4.22 -5.40
C GLU A 204 9.18 -3.78 -5.11
N ILE A 205 9.02 -2.68 -4.38
CA ILE A 205 7.71 -2.10 -4.05
C ILE A 205 7.69 -0.68 -4.62
N LEU A 206 6.74 -0.41 -5.50
CA LEU A 206 6.61 0.86 -6.18
C LEU A 206 5.34 1.57 -5.75
N VAL A 207 5.46 2.79 -5.21
CA VAL A 207 4.33 3.69 -4.97
C VAL A 207 4.29 4.70 -6.12
N GLY A 208 3.33 4.49 -7.03
CA GLY A 208 3.34 5.16 -8.34
C GLY A 208 4.31 4.46 -9.31
N VAL A 209 3.76 3.58 -10.17
CA VAL A 209 4.57 2.77 -11.08
C VAL A 209 5.04 3.61 -12.27
N PRO A 210 6.36 3.79 -12.48
CA PRO A 210 6.88 4.52 -13.63
C PRO A 210 6.47 3.85 -14.96
N PRO A 211 6.34 4.60 -16.07
CA PRO A 211 5.97 4.03 -17.37
C PRO A 211 6.84 2.86 -17.82
N ALA A 212 8.14 2.88 -17.51
CA ALA A 212 9.07 1.80 -17.85
C ALA A 212 8.76 0.48 -17.14
N GLU A 213 8.12 0.53 -15.96
CA GLU A 213 7.79 -0.63 -15.13
C GLU A 213 6.35 -1.15 -15.32
N GLN A 214 5.50 -0.37 -16.01
CA GLN A 214 4.09 -0.75 -16.20
C GLN A 214 3.91 -2.07 -16.96
N GLY A 215 4.89 -2.44 -17.79
CA GLY A 215 4.93 -3.74 -18.46
C GLY A 215 4.95 -4.94 -17.51
N ARG A 216 5.40 -4.75 -16.26
CA ARG A 216 5.47 -5.79 -15.24
C ARG A 216 4.20 -5.92 -14.40
N CYS A 217 3.26 -4.97 -14.51
CA CYS A 217 2.04 -4.98 -13.70
C CYS A 217 1.10 -6.10 -14.13
N ALA A 218 0.57 -6.81 -13.14
CA ALA A 218 -0.55 -7.71 -13.34
C ALA A 218 -1.84 -6.91 -13.62
N ASP A 219 -2.71 -7.47 -14.43
CA ASP A 219 -4.07 -6.96 -14.59
C ASP A 219 -4.86 -7.18 -13.29
N THR A 220 -5.82 -6.30 -13.04
CA THR A 220 -6.75 -6.45 -11.92
C THR A 220 -8.14 -6.72 -12.50
N GLU A 221 -8.71 -7.83 -12.13
CA GLU A 221 -10.09 -8.18 -12.49
C GLU A 221 -11.01 -7.91 -11.31
N ALA A 222 -12.19 -7.37 -11.59
CA ALA A 222 -13.25 -7.31 -10.60
C ALA A 222 -13.78 -8.73 -10.37
N ALA A 223 -13.88 -9.15 -9.10
CA ALA A 223 -14.62 -10.36 -8.82
C ALA A 223 -16.06 -10.16 -9.30
N GLU A 224 -16.57 -11.10 -10.12
CA GLU A 224 -17.99 -11.13 -10.41
C GLU A 224 -18.78 -11.34 -9.10
N PRO A 225 -19.90 -10.63 -8.89
CA PRO A 225 -20.67 -10.68 -7.66
C PRO A 225 -21.30 -12.06 -7.39
#